data_86ae553ff2a9a90dcbb6a50e7d0a7dec
#
_entry.id   86ae553ff2a9a90dcbb6a50e7d0a7dec
#
_cell.length_a   1.000
_cell.length_b   1.000
_cell.length_c   1.000
_cell.angle_alpha   90.00
_cell.angle_beta   90.00
_cell.angle_gamma   90.00
#
_symmetry.space_group_name_H-M   'P 1'
#
loop_
_entity.id
_entity.type
_entity.pdbx_description
1 polymer ?
#
loop_
_entity_poly.entity_id
_entity_poly.type
_entity_poly.pdbx_seq_one_letter_code
_entity_poly.pdbx_strand_id
1 'polypeptide(L)'
;MITFDNVNKYYGDYHALSGINEHVAKGEVLVVCGPSGSGKSTLIRTINRLEAIASGRITVAGQDIHAPGLDLNAFRSHIGFVFQQFNLFPHLSVLDNCTLAPQRLRGLTRREAEERALALLERVGLAHKARAMPAALSGGQQQRVAIARALAMQPPLMLFDEPTSALDPEMVGEVLQVMRDLAQGGMTMVCVTHEMGFARDVADRVWFMDHGQVLERATPEDFFARPQHARAQQFLSDIRSPFGVPA
;
A
#
# COMPACT_ATOMS: atom_id res chain seq x y z
N MET A 1 9.85 -9.27 -7.66
CA MET A 1 10.08 -8.25 -6.59
C MET A 1 9.76 -8.84 -5.20
N ILE A 2 8.57 -9.42 -5.03
CA ILE A 2 8.16 -10.10 -3.80
C ILE A 2 7.84 -11.55 -4.13
N THR A 3 8.22 -12.50 -3.27
CA THR A 3 7.83 -13.91 -3.37
C THR A 3 7.34 -14.39 -2.03
N PHE A 4 6.17 -15.01 -2.02
CA PHE A 4 5.60 -15.72 -0.88
C PHE A 4 5.68 -17.22 -1.17
N ASP A 5 6.25 -17.97 -0.24
CA ASP A 5 6.41 -19.42 -0.32
C ASP A 5 5.75 -20.06 0.91
N ASN A 6 4.59 -20.64 0.70
CA ASN A 6 3.75 -21.33 1.69
C ASN A 6 3.58 -20.53 3.01
N VAL A 7 3.24 -19.23 2.88
CA VAL A 7 3.17 -18.31 4.01
C VAL A 7 1.89 -18.53 4.80
N ASN A 8 2.06 -18.73 6.11
CA ASN A 8 0.96 -18.88 7.07
C ASN A 8 1.10 -17.86 8.21
N LYS A 9 -0.03 -17.34 8.68
CA LYS A 9 -0.11 -16.42 9.83
C LYS A 9 -1.32 -16.76 10.68
N TYR A 10 -1.11 -16.77 11.99
CA TYR A 10 -2.18 -16.99 12.98
C TYR A 10 -2.24 -15.82 13.96
N TYR A 11 -3.44 -15.53 14.46
CA TYR A 11 -3.73 -14.71 15.63
C TYR A 11 -4.49 -15.58 16.62
N GLY A 12 -3.78 -16.14 17.61
CA GLY A 12 -4.33 -17.21 18.44
C GLY A 12 -4.74 -18.39 17.53
N ASP A 13 -6.00 -18.81 17.62
CA ASP A 13 -6.55 -19.90 16.80
C ASP A 13 -7.04 -19.44 15.42
N TYR A 14 -7.08 -18.13 15.16
CA TYR A 14 -7.53 -17.61 13.88
C TYR A 14 -6.43 -17.66 12.83
N HIS A 15 -6.68 -18.44 11.75
CA HIS A 15 -5.76 -18.58 10.62
C HIS A 15 -5.94 -17.43 9.63
N ALA A 16 -5.18 -16.36 9.82
CA ALA A 16 -5.33 -15.11 9.07
C ALA A 16 -4.73 -15.14 7.66
N LEU A 17 -3.66 -15.93 7.45
CA LEU A 17 -3.09 -16.22 6.11
C LEU A 17 -2.82 -17.72 6.03
N SER A 18 -3.34 -18.35 4.97
CA SER A 18 -3.32 -19.80 4.79
C SER A 18 -2.63 -20.19 3.49
N GLY A 19 -1.37 -20.65 3.60
CA GLY A 19 -0.63 -21.23 2.49
C GLY A 19 -0.45 -20.28 1.30
N ILE A 20 -0.12 -19.01 1.53
CA ILE A 20 0.06 -18.03 0.45
C ILE A 20 1.31 -18.42 -0.36
N ASN A 21 1.11 -18.67 -1.66
CA ASN A 21 2.15 -18.99 -2.64
C ASN A 21 2.01 -18.05 -3.83
N GLU A 22 2.68 -16.90 -3.78
CA GLU A 22 2.45 -15.81 -4.71
C GLU A 22 3.74 -15.07 -5.09
N HIS A 23 3.66 -14.35 -6.19
CA HIS A 23 4.77 -13.53 -6.69
C HIS A 23 4.29 -12.18 -7.20
N VAL A 24 5.06 -11.12 -6.92
CA VAL A 24 4.88 -9.77 -7.48
C VAL A 24 6.15 -9.41 -8.24
N ALA A 25 6.03 -9.03 -9.51
CA ALA A 25 7.15 -8.63 -10.35
C ALA A 25 7.65 -7.21 -10.02
N LYS A 26 8.86 -6.87 -10.47
CA LYS A 26 9.35 -5.48 -10.39
C LYS A 26 8.59 -4.62 -11.40
N GLY A 27 8.16 -3.43 -10.98
CA GLY A 27 7.36 -2.51 -11.79
C GLY A 27 5.88 -2.89 -11.87
N GLU A 28 5.46 -4.00 -11.25
CA GLU A 28 4.07 -4.43 -11.24
C GLU A 28 3.25 -3.65 -10.21
N VAL A 29 2.04 -3.27 -10.61
CA VAL A 29 1.00 -2.74 -9.73
C VAL A 29 0.00 -3.85 -9.42
N LEU A 30 0.12 -4.40 -8.21
CA LEU A 30 -0.80 -5.41 -7.69
C LEU A 30 -1.88 -4.73 -6.83
N VAL A 31 -3.15 -5.02 -7.13
CA VAL A 31 -4.26 -4.68 -6.23
C VAL A 31 -4.74 -5.94 -5.52
N VAL A 32 -4.90 -5.84 -4.21
CA VAL A 32 -5.46 -6.89 -3.35
C VAL A 32 -6.84 -6.43 -2.86
N CYS A 33 -7.89 -7.16 -3.23
CA CYS A 33 -9.26 -6.87 -2.83
C CYS A 33 -9.94 -8.09 -2.19
N GLY A 34 -11.13 -7.89 -1.60
CA GLY A 34 -11.91 -8.93 -0.94
C GLY A 34 -12.64 -8.39 0.30
N PRO A 35 -13.49 -9.19 0.93
CA PRO A 35 -14.29 -8.78 2.09
C PRO A 35 -13.43 -8.36 3.29
N SER A 36 -14.04 -7.62 4.22
CA SER A 36 -13.40 -7.28 5.49
C SER A 36 -13.02 -8.56 6.25
N GLY A 37 -11.87 -8.57 6.91
CA GLY A 37 -11.36 -9.75 7.62
C GLY A 37 -10.75 -10.84 6.75
N SER A 38 -10.67 -10.69 5.41
CA SER A 38 -10.10 -11.71 4.52
C SER A 38 -8.57 -11.86 4.60
N GLY A 39 -7.87 -11.03 5.38
CA GLY A 39 -6.41 -11.13 5.57
C GLY A 39 -5.57 -10.14 4.75
N LYS A 40 -6.17 -9.22 3.97
CA LYS A 40 -5.47 -8.27 3.08
C LYS A 40 -4.44 -7.41 3.82
N SER A 41 -4.85 -6.70 4.86
CA SER A 41 -3.95 -5.86 5.66
C SER A 41 -2.90 -6.69 6.38
N THR A 42 -3.22 -7.91 6.81
CA THR A 42 -2.24 -8.84 7.37
C THR A 42 -1.20 -9.20 6.32
N LEU A 43 -1.62 -9.57 5.10
CA LEU A 43 -0.73 -9.92 4.00
C LEU A 43 0.26 -8.80 3.70
N ILE A 44 -0.23 -7.57 3.47
CA ILE A 44 0.65 -6.45 3.11
C ILE A 44 1.62 -6.10 4.24
N ARG A 45 1.19 -6.21 5.51
CA ARG A 45 2.03 -5.95 6.69
C ARG A 45 3.09 -7.03 6.93
N THR A 46 2.94 -8.23 6.38
CA THR A 46 4.02 -9.25 6.44
C THR A 46 5.18 -8.88 5.52
N ILE A 47 4.96 -8.17 4.42
CA ILE A 47 6.01 -7.82 3.43
C ILE A 47 7.12 -6.97 4.05
N ASN A 48 6.77 -6.07 4.98
CA ASN A 48 7.74 -5.21 5.69
C ASN A 48 8.00 -5.66 7.14
N ARG A 49 7.54 -6.88 7.50
CA ARG A 49 7.65 -7.46 8.85
C ARG A 49 7.02 -6.59 9.95
N LEU A 50 6.00 -5.79 9.66
CA LEU A 50 5.13 -5.23 10.71
C LEU A 50 4.33 -6.35 11.37
N GLU A 51 3.99 -7.40 10.59
CA GLU A 51 3.42 -8.65 11.08
C GLU A 51 4.41 -9.80 10.83
N ALA A 52 4.66 -10.61 11.86
CA ALA A 52 5.46 -11.83 11.72
C ALA A 52 4.60 -12.97 11.14
N ILE A 53 5.17 -13.78 10.27
CA ILE A 53 4.54 -15.02 9.80
C ILE A 53 4.76 -16.15 10.80
N ALA A 54 3.90 -17.18 10.76
CA ALA A 54 4.04 -18.39 11.58
C ALA A 54 4.90 -19.44 10.90
N SER A 55 4.78 -19.57 9.58
CA SER A 55 5.60 -20.49 8.76
C SER A 55 5.65 -20.01 7.32
N GLY A 56 6.51 -20.65 6.53
CA GLY A 56 6.77 -20.27 5.15
C GLY A 56 7.93 -19.29 5.02
N ARG A 57 8.04 -18.63 3.88
CA ARG A 57 9.11 -17.69 3.57
C ARG A 57 8.57 -16.52 2.77
N ILE A 58 9.09 -15.32 3.04
CA ILE A 58 8.86 -14.13 2.20
C ILE A 58 10.22 -13.60 1.77
N THR A 59 10.37 -13.39 0.46
CA THR A 59 11.57 -12.77 -0.13
C THR A 59 11.18 -11.44 -0.77
N VAL A 60 11.90 -10.37 -0.47
CA VAL A 60 11.71 -9.04 -1.07
C VAL A 60 13.01 -8.60 -1.72
N ALA A 61 12.97 -8.25 -2.99
CA ALA A 61 14.14 -7.88 -3.80
C ALA A 61 15.29 -8.92 -3.71
N GLY A 62 14.95 -10.22 -3.66
CA GLY A 62 15.90 -11.31 -3.54
C GLY A 62 16.40 -11.59 -2.12
N GLN A 63 16.00 -10.80 -1.13
CA GLN A 63 16.41 -10.98 0.26
C GLN A 63 15.32 -11.70 1.07
N ASP A 64 15.68 -12.80 1.75
CA ASP A 64 14.79 -13.42 2.73
C ASP A 64 14.62 -12.47 3.93
N ILE A 65 13.39 -12.02 4.13
CA ILE A 65 13.10 -11.02 5.16
C ILE A 65 13.07 -11.61 6.58
N HIS A 66 13.14 -12.93 6.72
CA HIS A 66 13.20 -13.64 8.00
C HIS A 66 14.58 -14.21 8.30
N ALA A 67 15.59 -13.94 7.44
CA ALA A 67 16.95 -14.42 7.63
C ALA A 67 17.52 -13.94 8.99
N PRO A 68 18.27 -14.80 9.70
CA PRO A 68 18.98 -14.41 10.91
C PRO A 68 19.93 -13.23 10.63
N GLY A 69 19.95 -12.25 11.52
CA GLY A 69 20.85 -11.09 11.39
C GLY A 69 20.41 -10.01 10.42
N LEU A 70 19.21 -10.10 9.84
CA LEU A 70 18.68 -9.02 9.01
C LEU A 70 18.54 -7.72 9.83
N ASP A 71 19.20 -6.65 9.37
CA ASP A 71 18.93 -5.29 9.88
C ASP A 71 17.54 -4.84 9.39
N LEU A 72 16.56 -4.98 10.28
CA LEU A 72 15.16 -4.69 9.99
C LEU A 72 14.92 -3.19 9.69
N ASN A 73 15.70 -2.29 10.28
CA ASN A 73 15.56 -0.87 10.03
C ASN A 73 16.11 -0.51 8.64
N ALA A 74 17.27 -1.02 8.28
CA ALA A 74 17.81 -0.88 6.94
C ALA A 74 16.86 -1.49 5.90
N PHE A 75 16.34 -2.70 6.13
CA PHE A 75 15.36 -3.33 5.25
C PHE A 75 14.11 -2.47 5.06
N ARG A 76 13.47 -2.03 6.14
CA ARG A 76 12.26 -1.18 6.08
C ARG A 76 12.50 0.16 5.41
N SER A 77 13.72 0.69 5.47
CA SER A 77 14.05 1.96 4.79
C SER A 77 13.98 1.89 3.26
N HIS A 78 13.93 0.67 2.68
CA HIS A 78 13.78 0.42 1.24
C HIS A 78 12.33 0.13 0.84
N ILE A 79 11.38 0.19 1.77
CA ILE A 79 9.97 -0.05 1.50
C ILE A 79 9.18 1.16 1.95
N GLY A 80 8.48 1.81 1.03
CA GLY A 80 7.50 2.84 1.38
C GLY A 80 6.22 2.18 1.85
N PHE A 81 5.70 2.62 2.99
CA PHE A 81 4.43 2.12 3.51
C PHE A 81 3.49 3.29 3.81
N VAL A 82 2.29 3.23 3.25
CA VAL A 82 1.22 4.21 3.44
C VAL A 82 0.06 3.50 4.13
N PHE A 83 -0.29 3.96 5.32
CA PHE A 83 -1.32 3.38 6.16
C PHE A 83 -2.69 4.01 5.87
N GLN A 84 -3.75 3.33 6.31
CA GLN A 84 -5.11 3.84 6.37
C GLN A 84 -5.21 5.13 7.18
N GLN A 85 -4.57 5.16 8.37
CA GLN A 85 -4.35 6.38 9.14
C GLN A 85 -3.05 7.02 8.67
N PHE A 86 -3.03 8.32 8.51
CA PHE A 86 -1.93 9.07 7.89
C PHE A 86 -0.60 8.92 8.64
N ASN A 87 -0.66 8.73 9.97
CA ASN A 87 0.49 8.51 10.86
C ASN A 87 1.60 9.57 10.71
N LEU A 88 1.20 10.82 10.42
CA LEU A 88 2.15 11.94 10.43
C LEU A 88 2.59 12.24 11.86
N PHE A 89 3.83 12.67 12.03
CA PHE A 89 4.32 13.18 13.31
C PHE A 89 3.63 14.51 13.61
N PRO A 90 2.74 14.60 14.61
CA PRO A 90 1.89 15.77 14.82
C PRO A 90 2.67 17.01 15.30
N HIS A 91 3.86 16.81 15.85
CA HIS A 91 4.75 17.84 16.36
C HIS A 91 5.79 18.32 15.34
N LEU A 92 5.76 17.78 14.11
CA LEU A 92 6.64 18.15 13.01
C LEU A 92 5.83 18.83 11.91
N SER A 93 6.44 19.83 11.25
CA SER A 93 5.86 20.42 10.03
C SER A 93 5.73 19.38 8.91
N VAL A 94 4.98 19.70 7.86
CA VAL A 94 4.88 18.88 6.64
C VAL A 94 6.27 18.61 6.07
N LEU A 95 7.11 19.62 5.96
CA LEU A 95 8.48 19.50 5.46
C LEU A 95 9.32 18.60 6.36
N ASP A 96 9.25 18.81 7.68
CA ASP A 96 10.04 18.01 8.63
C ASP A 96 9.59 16.56 8.66
N ASN A 97 8.29 16.26 8.47
CA ASN A 97 7.79 14.90 8.28
C ASN A 97 8.46 14.20 7.08
N CYS A 98 8.71 14.92 5.99
CA CYS A 98 9.32 14.36 4.78
C CYS A 98 10.86 14.31 4.86
N THR A 99 11.51 15.17 5.65
CA THR A 99 12.97 15.29 5.68
C THR A 99 13.64 14.45 6.78
N LEU A 100 12.92 14.12 7.84
CA LEU A 100 13.47 13.44 9.02
C LEU A 100 14.15 12.10 8.66
N ALA A 101 13.46 11.22 7.95
CA ALA A 101 13.98 9.89 7.62
C ALA A 101 15.16 9.95 6.63
N PRO A 102 15.12 10.72 5.53
CA PRO A 102 16.28 10.90 4.65
C PRO A 102 17.54 11.40 5.36
N GLN A 103 17.39 12.36 6.27
CA GLN A 103 18.54 12.86 7.06
C GLN A 103 19.09 11.78 8.00
N ARG A 104 18.22 11.08 8.73
CA ARG A 104 18.63 10.11 9.77
C ARG A 104 19.13 8.79 9.22
N LEU A 105 18.54 8.31 8.12
CA LEU A 105 18.78 6.95 7.61
C LEU A 105 19.57 6.92 6.29
N ARG A 106 19.60 8.03 5.53
CA ARG A 106 20.37 8.13 4.28
C ARG A 106 21.54 9.09 4.37
N GLY A 107 21.73 9.75 5.52
CA GLY A 107 22.82 10.69 5.74
C GLY A 107 22.74 11.97 4.89
N LEU A 108 21.55 12.31 4.36
CA LEU A 108 21.38 13.53 3.60
C LEU A 108 21.60 14.75 4.49
N THR A 109 22.25 15.76 3.95
CA THR A 109 22.28 17.09 4.57
C THR A 109 20.87 17.65 4.65
N ARG A 110 20.64 18.60 5.55
CA ARG A 110 19.36 19.27 5.68
C ARG A 110 18.89 19.86 4.34
N ARG A 111 19.80 20.53 3.63
CA ARG A 111 19.48 21.16 2.34
C ARG A 111 19.03 20.14 1.30
N GLU A 112 19.78 19.05 1.13
CA GLU A 112 19.42 17.97 0.17
C GLU A 112 18.07 17.32 0.51
N ALA A 113 17.80 17.09 1.79
CA ALA A 113 16.54 16.55 2.26
C ALA A 113 15.37 17.51 2.02
N GLU A 114 15.56 18.82 2.28
CA GLU A 114 14.55 19.85 2.01
C GLU A 114 14.27 20.01 0.51
N GLU A 115 15.31 20.07 -0.34
CA GLU A 115 15.15 20.14 -1.80
C GLU A 115 14.34 18.93 -2.34
N ARG A 116 14.68 17.72 -1.88
CA ARG A 116 13.94 16.50 -2.24
C ARG A 116 12.50 16.53 -1.74
N ALA A 117 12.28 16.89 -0.48
CA ALA A 117 10.96 16.94 0.11
C ALA A 117 10.07 17.97 -0.58
N LEU A 118 10.58 19.16 -0.90
CA LEU A 118 9.83 20.20 -1.63
C LEU A 118 9.41 19.73 -3.03
N ALA A 119 10.31 19.07 -3.77
CA ALA A 119 9.99 18.49 -5.07
C ALA A 119 8.88 17.41 -4.98
N LEU A 120 8.88 16.59 -3.92
CA LEU A 120 7.82 15.60 -3.70
C LEU A 120 6.51 16.26 -3.26
N LEU A 121 6.57 17.27 -2.40
CA LEU A 121 5.40 18.05 -2.00
C LEU A 121 4.77 18.78 -3.18
N GLU A 122 5.56 19.27 -4.12
CA GLU A 122 5.06 19.83 -5.39
C GLU A 122 4.31 18.77 -6.20
N ARG A 123 4.89 17.56 -6.37
CA ARG A 123 4.23 16.45 -7.08
C ARG A 123 2.87 16.05 -6.48
N VAL A 124 2.70 16.22 -5.18
CA VAL A 124 1.41 15.95 -4.51
C VAL A 124 0.56 17.22 -4.30
N GLY A 125 0.95 18.35 -4.91
CA GLY A 125 0.22 19.63 -4.89
C GLY A 125 0.23 20.37 -3.55
N LEU A 126 1.22 20.11 -2.67
CA LEU A 126 1.26 20.60 -1.29
C LEU A 126 2.53 21.40 -0.92
N ALA A 127 3.33 21.85 -1.90
CA ALA A 127 4.53 22.66 -1.62
C ALA A 127 4.19 23.94 -0.82
N HIS A 128 3.06 24.58 -1.09
CA HIS A 128 2.57 25.76 -0.38
C HIS A 128 2.22 25.48 1.11
N LYS A 129 2.08 24.21 1.50
CA LYS A 129 1.81 23.76 2.87
C LYS A 129 3.05 23.24 3.60
N ALA A 130 4.26 23.37 3.04
CA ALA A 130 5.50 22.82 3.59
C ALA A 130 5.74 23.18 5.06
N ARG A 131 5.36 24.40 5.48
CA ARG A 131 5.52 24.88 6.86
C ARG A 131 4.30 24.62 7.77
N ALA A 132 3.22 24.09 7.23
CA ALA A 132 2.01 23.80 8.00
C ALA A 132 2.25 22.61 8.94
N MET A 133 1.48 22.56 10.02
CA MET A 133 1.42 21.39 10.92
C MET A 133 0.34 20.42 10.42
N PRO A 134 0.45 19.10 10.69
CA PRO A 134 -0.55 18.11 10.26
C PRO A 134 -1.99 18.47 10.66
N ALA A 135 -2.20 19.03 11.84
CA ALA A 135 -3.53 19.44 12.31
C ALA A 135 -4.20 20.56 11.48
N ALA A 136 -3.44 21.28 10.66
CA ALA A 136 -3.94 22.32 9.76
C ALA A 136 -4.25 21.81 8.36
N LEU A 137 -4.21 20.48 8.14
CA LEU A 137 -4.44 19.83 6.85
C LEU A 137 -5.74 19.03 6.88
N SER A 138 -6.43 18.96 5.73
CA SER A 138 -7.52 18.00 5.53
C SER A 138 -6.99 16.56 5.52
N GLY A 139 -7.86 15.55 5.67
CA GLY A 139 -7.49 14.14 5.62
C GLY A 139 -6.77 13.78 4.33
N GLY A 140 -7.30 14.18 3.18
CA GLY A 140 -6.68 13.95 1.87
C GLY A 140 -5.31 14.63 1.73
N GLN A 141 -5.15 15.84 2.28
CA GLN A 141 -3.84 16.51 2.33
C GLN A 141 -2.86 15.75 3.22
N GLN A 142 -3.29 15.29 4.40
CA GLN A 142 -2.44 14.48 5.28
C GLN A 142 -1.99 13.19 4.60
N GLN A 143 -2.89 12.51 3.88
CA GLN A 143 -2.56 11.29 3.15
C GLN A 143 -1.56 11.55 2.03
N ARG A 144 -1.72 12.62 1.28
CA ARG A 144 -0.75 13.00 0.24
C ARG A 144 0.62 13.35 0.83
N VAL A 145 0.67 13.97 2.00
CA VAL A 145 1.93 14.16 2.75
C VAL A 145 2.52 12.83 3.19
N ALA A 146 1.71 11.87 3.65
CA ALA A 146 2.19 10.54 4.03
C ALA A 146 2.80 9.80 2.83
N ILE A 147 2.21 9.94 1.63
CA ILE A 147 2.78 9.41 0.38
C ILE A 147 4.12 10.11 0.07
N ALA A 148 4.18 11.46 0.11
CA ALA A 148 5.40 12.21 -0.13
C ALA A 148 6.52 11.82 0.86
N ARG A 149 6.18 11.65 2.14
CA ARG A 149 7.10 11.17 3.18
C ARG A 149 7.67 9.79 2.86
N ALA A 150 6.83 8.85 2.43
CA ALA A 150 7.29 7.52 2.03
C ALA A 150 8.22 7.58 0.80
N LEU A 151 7.88 8.38 -0.19
CA LEU A 151 8.68 8.59 -1.41
C LEU A 151 10.01 9.29 -1.15
N ALA A 152 10.13 10.09 -0.08
CA ALA A 152 11.37 10.80 0.27
C ALA A 152 12.54 9.84 0.53
N MET A 153 12.26 8.59 0.91
CA MET A 153 13.25 7.52 1.06
C MET A 153 13.67 6.87 -0.26
N GLN A 154 13.02 7.22 -1.39
CA GLN A 154 13.25 6.62 -2.73
C GLN A 154 13.14 5.08 -2.72
N PRO A 155 12.04 4.53 -2.20
CA PRO A 155 11.89 3.09 -2.09
C PRO A 155 11.64 2.46 -3.48
N PRO A 156 12.17 1.27 -3.76
CA PRO A 156 11.84 0.52 -4.98
C PRO A 156 10.46 -0.17 -4.93
N LEU A 157 9.80 -0.17 -3.77
CA LEU A 157 8.51 -0.79 -3.51
C LEU A 157 7.65 0.11 -2.62
N MET A 158 6.41 0.35 -3.04
CA MET A 158 5.39 1.05 -2.25
C MET A 158 4.27 0.10 -1.84
N LEU A 159 3.90 0.13 -0.58
CA LEU A 159 2.80 -0.63 0.00
C LEU A 159 1.72 0.35 0.48
N PHE A 160 0.47 0.13 0.04
CA PHE A 160 -0.68 0.95 0.40
C PHE A 160 -1.74 0.08 1.09
N ASP A 161 -1.98 0.34 2.37
CA ASP A 161 -2.96 -0.38 3.20
C ASP A 161 -4.21 0.50 3.38
N GLU A 162 -5.19 0.35 2.47
CA GLU A 162 -6.44 1.10 2.42
C GLU A 162 -6.26 2.64 2.53
N PRO A 163 -5.48 3.26 1.63
CA PRO A 163 -5.05 4.66 1.77
C PRO A 163 -6.18 5.68 1.69
N THR A 164 -7.39 5.29 1.28
CA THR A 164 -8.55 6.20 1.10
C THR A 164 -9.68 5.94 2.09
N SER A 165 -9.65 4.84 2.84
CA SER A 165 -10.79 4.42 3.68
C SER A 165 -11.10 5.33 4.88
N ALA A 166 -10.14 6.19 5.27
CA ALA A 166 -10.33 7.20 6.33
C ALA A 166 -10.64 8.61 5.78
N LEU A 167 -10.96 8.73 4.48
CA LEU A 167 -11.17 10.00 3.80
C LEU A 167 -12.63 10.23 3.45
N ASP A 168 -13.04 11.50 3.45
CA ASP A 168 -14.29 11.90 2.84
C ASP A 168 -14.26 11.65 1.32
N PRO A 169 -15.38 11.26 0.69
CA PRO A 169 -15.44 10.92 -0.73
C PRO A 169 -14.87 12.00 -1.66
N GLU A 170 -15.04 13.27 -1.33
CA GLU A 170 -14.52 14.39 -2.10
C GLU A 170 -12.98 14.44 -2.16
N MET A 171 -12.30 13.86 -1.18
CA MET A 171 -10.85 13.87 -1.06
C MET A 171 -10.17 12.63 -1.66
N VAL A 172 -10.92 11.58 -1.94
CA VAL A 172 -10.42 10.30 -2.46
C VAL A 172 -9.75 10.49 -3.82
N GLY A 173 -10.36 11.27 -4.71
CA GLY A 173 -9.88 11.48 -6.07
C GLY A 173 -8.44 12.00 -6.16
N GLU A 174 -8.08 12.96 -5.30
CA GLU A 174 -6.75 13.56 -5.29
C GLU A 174 -5.66 12.56 -4.84
N VAL A 175 -5.97 11.70 -3.86
CA VAL A 175 -5.05 10.65 -3.40
C VAL A 175 -4.86 9.58 -4.46
N LEU A 176 -5.97 9.14 -5.10
CA LEU A 176 -5.92 8.16 -6.19
C LEU A 176 -5.16 8.70 -7.40
N GLN A 177 -5.24 10.02 -7.69
CA GLN A 177 -4.47 10.60 -8.80
C GLN A 177 -2.97 10.51 -8.53
N VAL A 178 -2.51 10.82 -7.33
CA VAL A 178 -1.09 10.64 -6.96
C VAL A 178 -0.67 9.18 -7.12
N MET A 179 -1.52 8.22 -6.74
CA MET A 179 -1.21 6.80 -6.90
C MET A 179 -1.17 6.38 -8.38
N ARG A 180 -2.06 6.94 -9.25
CA ARG A 180 -2.00 6.72 -10.71
C ARG A 180 -0.68 7.21 -11.30
N ASP A 181 -0.25 8.42 -10.90
CA ASP A 181 1.00 9.00 -11.39
C ASP A 181 2.22 8.16 -10.98
N LEU A 182 2.20 7.54 -9.80
CA LEU A 182 3.24 6.59 -9.37
C LEU A 182 3.24 5.30 -10.18
N ALA A 183 2.06 4.75 -10.47
CA ALA A 183 1.90 3.56 -11.30
C ALA A 183 2.43 3.81 -12.72
N GLN A 184 2.04 4.91 -13.35
CA GLN A 184 2.53 5.33 -14.68
C GLN A 184 4.04 5.55 -14.70
N GLY A 185 4.61 5.98 -13.57
CA GLY A 185 6.07 6.12 -13.38
C GLY A 185 6.82 4.80 -13.22
N GLY A 186 6.15 3.63 -13.32
CA GLY A 186 6.77 2.30 -13.21
C GLY A 186 7.12 1.88 -11.79
N MET A 187 6.49 2.50 -10.78
CA MET A 187 6.68 2.12 -9.38
C MET A 187 6.11 0.72 -9.11
N THR A 188 6.87 -0.15 -8.46
CA THR A 188 6.31 -1.40 -7.94
C THR A 188 5.38 -1.10 -6.77
N MET A 189 4.13 -1.54 -6.86
CA MET A 189 3.10 -1.20 -5.87
C MET A 189 2.30 -2.44 -5.46
N VAL A 190 2.01 -2.55 -4.16
CA VAL A 190 0.98 -3.46 -3.63
C VAL A 190 -0.05 -2.60 -2.92
N CYS A 191 -1.28 -2.63 -3.40
CA CYS A 191 -2.37 -1.76 -2.94
C CYS A 191 -3.51 -2.62 -2.42
N VAL A 192 -3.78 -2.55 -1.12
CA VAL A 192 -5.04 -3.01 -0.54
C VAL A 192 -6.04 -1.86 -0.65
N THR A 193 -7.14 -2.07 -1.37
CA THR A 193 -8.13 -1.00 -1.59
C THR A 193 -9.52 -1.55 -1.88
N HIS A 194 -10.52 -0.74 -1.60
CA HIS A 194 -11.92 -0.91 -2.01
C HIS A 194 -12.29 -0.05 -3.24
N GLU A 195 -11.35 0.72 -3.76
CA GLU A 195 -11.54 1.59 -4.92
C GLU A 195 -11.43 0.77 -6.23
N MET A 196 -12.53 0.14 -6.63
CA MET A 196 -12.53 -0.76 -7.79
C MET A 196 -12.29 -0.04 -9.12
N GLY A 197 -12.67 1.25 -9.22
CA GLY A 197 -12.32 2.09 -10.37
C GLY A 197 -10.80 2.25 -10.51
N PHE A 198 -10.11 2.55 -9.41
CA PHE A 198 -8.65 2.62 -9.40
C PHE A 198 -8.01 1.28 -9.78
N ALA A 199 -8.50 0.18 -9.20
CA ALA A 199 -7.99 -1.16 -9.52
C ALA A 199 -8.11 -1.48 -11.02
N ARG A 200 -9.23 -1.10 -11.65
CA ARG A 200 -9.45 -1.30 -13.09
C ARG A 200 -8.51 -0.47 -13.96
N ASP A 201 -8.25 0.78 -13.54
CA ASP A 201 -7.50 1.75 -14.35
C ASP A 201 -5.98 1.50 -14.32
N VAL A 202 -5.42 0.98 -13.21
CA VAL A 202 -3.96 0.99 -13.00
C VAL A 202 -3.33 -0.35 -12.63
N ALA A 203 -4.12 -1.34 -12.19
CA ALA A 203 -3.53 -2.61 -11.79
C ALA A 203 -3.06 -3.41 -13.00
N ASP A 204 -1.89 -4.03 -12.90
CA ASP A 204 -1.46 -5.08 -13.82
C ASP A 204 -2.12 -6.40 -13.46
N ARG A 205 -2.35 -6.61 -12.15
CA ARG A 205 -2.98 -7.82 -11.63
C ARG A 205 -3.82 -7.53 -10.39
N VAL A 206 -4.91 -8.29 -10.24
CA VAL A 206 -5.79 -8.26 -9.08
C VAL A 206 -5.72 -9.62 -8.38
N TRP A 207 -5.53 -9.60 -7.05
CA TRP A 207 -5.74 -10.75 -6.18
C TRP A 207 -7.01 -10.56 -5.39
N PHE A 208 -7.93 -11.52 -5.54
CA PHE A 208 -9.10 -11.59 -4.67
C PHE A 208 -8.81 -12.51 -3.50
N MET A 209 -8.91 -11.96 -2.29
CA MET A 209 -8.68 -12.70 -1.05
C MET A 209 -9.99 -12.95 -0.30
N ASP A 210 -10.14 -14.18 0.22
CA ASP A 210 -11.17 -14.51 1.19
C ASP A 210 -10.62 -15.60 2.14
N HIS A 211 -11.04 -15.56 3.41
CA HIS A 211 -10.62 -16.52 4.45
C HIS A 211 -9.10 -16.81 4.50
N GLY A 212 -8.28 -15.77 4.37
CA GLY A 212 -6.82 -15.87 4.45
C GLY A 212 -6.14 -16.48 3.22
N GLN A 213 -6.86 -16.68 2.12
CA GLN A 213 -6.34 -17.28 0.89
C GLN A 213 -6.52 -16.34 -0.30
N VAL A 214 -5.64 -16.45 -1.30
CA VAL A 214 -5.82 -15.82 -2.60
C VAL A 214 -6.64 -16.79 -3.46
N LEU A 215 -7.93 -16.52 -3.61
CA LEU A 215 -8.87 -17.40 -4.32
C LEU A 215 -8.87 -17.19 -5.84
N GLU A 216 -8.58 -15.96 -6.28
CA GLU A 216 -8.51 -15.64 -7.72
C GLU A 216 -7.36 -14.67 -7.99
N ARG A 217 -6.71 -14.87 -9.13
CA ARG A 217 -5.64 -14.04 -9.69
C ARG A 217 -5.96 -13.77 -11.14
N ALA A 218 -6.13 -12.52 -11.49
CA ALA A 218 -6.53 -12.16 -12.83
C ALA A 218 -5.98 -10.80 -13.25
N THR A 219 -5.99 -10.51 -14.55
CA THR A 219 -5.90 -9.14 -15.02
C THR A 219 -7.14 -8.35 -14.59
N PRO A 220 -7.07 -7.01 -14.48
CA PRO A 220 -8.26 -6.22 -14.18
C PRO A 220 -9.41 -6.50 -15.13
N GLU A 221 -9.13 -6.61 -16.44
CA GLU A 221 -10.15 -6.90 -17.46
C GLU A 221 -10.88 -8.21 -17.16
N ASP A 222 -10.16 -9.30 -16.92
CA ASP A 222 -10.76 -10.60 -16.62
C ASP A 222 -11.48 -10.60 -15.28
N PHE A 223 -10.87 -10.03 -14.24
CA PHE A 223 -11.47 -9.98 -12.91
C PHE A 223 -12.82 -9.25 -12.89
N PHE A 224 -12.91 -8.10 -13.55
CA PHE A 224 -14.13 -7.29 -13.54
C PHE A 224 -15.18 -7.74 -14.56
N ALA A 225 -14.77 -8.35 -15.67
CA ALA A 225 -15.72 -8.80 -16.71
C ALA A 225 -16.15 -10.25 -16.52
N ARG A 226 -15.26 -11.14 -16.11
CA ARG A 226 -15.45 -12.59 -16.09
C ARG A 226 -14.80 -13.25 -14.87
N PRO A 227 -15.13 -12.84 -13.63
CA PRO A 227 -14.59 -13.45 -12.44
C PRO A 227 -14.86 -14.96 -12.43
N GLN A 228 -13.85 -15.76 -12.15
CA GLN A 228 -13.94 -17.22 -12.23
C GLN A 228 -14.43 -17.83 -10.91
N HIS A 229 -14.00 -17.29 -9.78
CA HIS A 229 -14.35 -17.83 -8.47
C HIS A 229 -15.73 -17.32 -8.01
N ALA A 230 -16.61 -18.21 -7.55
CA ALA A 230 -17.98 -17.87 -7.13
C ALA A 230 -18.01 -16.76 -6.05
N ARG A 231 -17.04 -16.77 -5.11
CA ARG A 231 -16.93 -15.74 -4.08
C ARG A 231 -16.53 -14.38 -4.66
N ALA A 232 -15.68 -14.34 -5.70
CA ALA A 232 -15.32 -13.11 -6.39
C ALA A 232 -16.52 -12.54 -7.17
N GLN A 233 -17.31 -13.41 -7.81
CA GLN A 233 -18.57 -13.03 -8.48
C GLN A 233 -19.54 -12.38 -7.49
N GLN A 234 -19.77 -13.02 -6.35
CA GLN A 234 -20.63 -12.47 -5.30
C GLN A 234 -20.11 -11.12 -4.80
N PHE A 235 -18.81 -11.03 -4.45
CA PHE A 235 -18.19 -9.80 -3.98
C PHE A 235 -18.36 -8.63 -4.96
N LEU A 236 -18.14 -8.87 -6.26
CA LEU A 236 -18.33 -7.85 -7.29
C LEU A 236 -19.80 -7.47 -7.50
N SER A 237 -20.72 -8.43 -7.36
CA SER A 237 -22.16 -8.16 -7.38
C SER A 237 -22.58 -7.26 -6.21
N ASP A 238 -22.10 -7.56 -4.99
CA ASP A 238 -22.42 -6.79 -3.77
C ASP A 238 -21.92 -5.34 -3.87
N ILE A 239 -20.76 -5.11 -4.48
CA ILE A 239 -20.21 -3.76 -4.70
C ILE A 239 -21.02 -3.00 -5.76
N ARG A 240 -21.48 -3.66 -6.81
CA ARG A 240 -22.25 -3.03 -7.90
C ARG A 240 -23.69 -2.69 -7.48
N SER A 241 -24.23 -3.35 -6.49
CA SER A 241 -25.60 -3.15 -5.97
C SER A 241 -25.59 -2.73 -4.50
N PRO A 242 -25.08 -1.55 -4.14
CA PRO A 242 -25.01 -1.13 -2.74
C PRO A 242 -26.39 -0.93 -2.08
N PHE A 243 -27.50 -0.97 -2.85
CA PHE A 243 -28.86 -0.76 -2.36
C PHE A 243 -29.83 -1.91 -2.64
N GLY A 244 -29.34 -3.11 -3.04
CA GLY A 244 -30.17 -4.31 -3.12
C GLY A 244 -31.36 -4.25 -4.10
N VAL A 245 -31.27 -3.44 -5.18
CA VAL A 245 -32.26 -3.46 -6.26
C VAL A 245 -31.77 -4.49 -7.27
N PRO A 246 -32.49 -5.63 -7.46
CA PRO A 246 -32.20 -6.58 -8.53
C PRO A 246 -32.37 -5.88 -9.89
N ALA A 247 -31.47 -6.13 -10.81
CA ALA A 247 -31.57 -5.70 -12.18
C ALA A 247 -32.73 -6.40 -12.90
#